data_47601b1cd32ba187fc6bd40148db1e6d
#
_entry.id   47601b1cd32ba187fc6bd40148db1e6d
#
_cell.length_a   1.000
_cell.length_b   1.000
_cell.length_c   1.000
_cell.angle_alpha   90.00
_cell.angle_beta   90.00
_cell.angle_gamma   90.00
#
_symmetry.space_group_name_H-M   'P 1'
#
loop_
_entity.id
_entity.type
_entity.pdbx_description
1 polymer ?
#
loop_
_entity_poly.entity_id
_entity_poly.type
_entity_poly.pdbx_seq_one_letter_code
_entity_poly.pdbx_strand_id
1 'polypeptide(L)'
;SKYRYLLWIKKILRKMSKIRNAITKIHNEWRCYCERKKLKYTDFSIISNNCWGGLIYQKFGLQYTSPTVGLFILDEDYLKFVEQLDFYLAQPLKFIDPRMSKHHDYLYREHNKEITYPVARLGDIEIFFMHYHSKEEAEIKWKYRTMRLNRHRLLIKFSQRQSNTTDVLDRFAAIPLRNKLCFTPLLYESSQCNFVYIEALKQLNIQGGDETPFTLEAVDICEVINNLEEE
;
A
#
# COMPACT_ATOMS: atom_id res chain seq x y z
N SER A 1 22.32 -34.57 -34.77
CA SER A 1 22.28 -33.36 -35.54
C SER A 1 22.13 -32.12 -34.60
N LYS A 2 22.64 -31.01 -35.04
CA LYS A 2 22.69 -29.71 -34.31
C LYS A 2 21.33 -29.28 -33.72
N TYR A 3 20.24 -29.62 -34.40
CA TYR A 3 18.86 -29.30 -33.96
C TYR A 3 18.44 -30.08 -32.70
N ARG A 4 18.75 -31.35 -32.59
CA ARG A 4 18.45 -32.20 -31.40
C ARG A 4 19.25 -31.75 -30.19
N TYR A 5 20.48 -31.31 -30.38
CA TYR A 5 21.34 -30.74 -29.33
C TYR A 5 20.77 -29.44 -28.78
N LEU A 6 20.30 -28.54 -29.65
CA LEU A 6 19.65 -27.27 -29.23
C LEU A 6 18.35 -27.52 -28.45
N LEU A 7 17.55 -28.50 -28.85
CA LEU A 7 16.33 -28.86 -28.10
C LEU A 7 16.66 -29.42 -26.72
N TRP A 8 17.70 -30.23 -26.60
CA TRP A 8 18.18 -30.79 -25.35
C TRP A 8 18.67 -29.67 -24.39
N ILE A 9 19.48 -28.74 -24.89
CA ILE A 9 19.93 -27.57 -24.12
C ILE A 9 18.72 -26.74 -23.62
N LYS A 10 17.74 -26.41 -24.47
CA LYS A 10 16.53 -25.71 -24.08
C LYS A 10 15.77 -26.45 -22.98
N LYS A 11 15.69 -27.76 -23.01
CA LYS A 11 15.05 -28.60 -21.99
C LYS A 11 15.79 -28.50 -20.64
N ILE A 12 17.12 -28.54 -20.66
CA ILE A 12 17.95 -28.40 -19.46
C ILE A 12 17.77 -26.99 -18.87
N LEU A 13 17.87 -25.95 -19.67
CA LEU A 13 17.70 -24.56 -19.21
C LEU A 13 16.31 -24.30 -18.56
N ARG A 14 15.25 -24.87 -19.16
CA ARG A 14 13.90 -24.86 -18.59
C ARG A 14 13.84 -25.59 -17.23
N LYS A 15 14.50 -26.74 -17.11
CA LYS A 15 14.55 -27.53 -15.87
C LYS A 15 15.30 -26.74 -14.77
N MET A 16 16.45 -26.15 -15.11
CA MET A 16 17.24 -25.32 -14.20
C MET A 16 16.47 -24.08 -13.73
N SER A 17 15.75 -23.40 -14.65
CA SER A 17 14.87 -22.27 -14.30
C SER A 17 13.77 -22.66 -13.32
N LYS A 18 13.11 -23.82 -13.53
CA LYS A 18 12.08 -24.33 -12.59
C LYS A 18 12.66 -24.62 -11.20
N ILE A 19 13.85 -25.26 -11.14
CA ILE A 19 14.54 -25.57 -9.88
C ILE A 19 14.90 -24.26 -9.16
N ARG A 20 15.50 -23.31 -9.87
CA ARG A 20 15.84 -22.00 -9.31
C ARG A 20 14.60 -21.29 -8.73
N ASN A 21 13.49 -21.28 -9.50
CA ASN A 21 12.24 -20.66 -9.04
C ASN A 21 11.68 -21.36 -7.80
N ALA A 22 11.76 -22.70 -7.72
CA ALA A 22 11.33 -23.44 -6.54
C ALA A 22 12.19 -23.12 -5.31
N ILE A 23 13.52 -23.05 -5.46
CA ILE A 23 14.44 -22.67 -4.38
C ILE A 23 14.15 -21.23 -3.91
N THR A 24 13.96 -20.28 -4.84
CA THR A 24 13.63 -18.90 -4.52
C THR A 24 12.31 -18.82 -3.76
N LYS A 25 11.30 -19.60 -4.16
CA LYS A 25 10.01 -19.67 -3.47
C LYS A 25 10.17 -20.16 -2.02
N ILE A 26 10.87 -21.30 -1.82
CA ILE A 26 11.13 -21.86 -0.49
C ILE A 26 11.90 -20.87 0.38
N HIS A 27 12.92 -20.22 -0.16
CA HIS A 27 13.68 -19.20 0.56
C HIS A 27 12.81 -18.01 0.98
N ASN A 28 11.94 -17.52 0.09
CA ASN A 28 11.01 -16.44 0.39
C ASN A 28 9.98 -16.84 1.45
N GLU A 29 9.41 -18.04 1.36
CA GLU A 29 8.48 -18.59 2.36
C GLU A 29 9.14 -18.71 3.74
N TRP A 30 10.38 -19.20 3.78
CA TRP A 30 11.17 -19.27 5.02
C TRP A 30 11.45 -17.88 5.61
N ARG A 31 11.85 -16.92 4.78
CA ARG A 31 12.07 -15.54 5.21
C ARG A 31 10.80 -14.93 5.80
N CYS A 32 9.67 -15.06 5.10
CA CYS A 32 8.38 -14.59 5.59
C CYS A 32 7.99 -15.26 6.92
N TYR A 33 8.25 -16.56 7.06
CA TYR A 33 8.02 -17.29 8.30
C TYR A 33 8.86 -16.74 9.46
N CYS A 34 10.16 -16.53 9.24
CA CYS A 34 11.06 -15.95 10.25
C CYS A 34 10.62 -14.53 10.65
N GLU A 35 10.27 -13.68 9.69
CA GLU A 35 9.76 -12.33 9.96
C GLU A 35 8.44 -12.37 10.74
N ARG A 36 7.50 -13.23 10.34
CA ARG A 36 6.22 -13.39 11.02
C ARG A 36 6.35 -13.88 12.46
N LYS A 37 7.38 -14.68 12.79
CA LYS A 37 7.65 -15.13 14.17
C LYS A 37 8.02 -14.01 15.13
N LYS A 38 8.40 -12.84 14.64
CA LYS A 38 8.68 -11.64 15.47
C LYS A 38 7.40 -10.93 15.88
N LEU A 39 6.25 -11.26 15.25
CA LEU A 39 4.96 -10.65 15.54
C LEU A 39 4.26 -11.35 16.71
N LYS A 40 3.68 -10.57 17.62
CA LYS A 40 2.77 -11.04 18.67
C LYS A 40 1.42 -11.41 18.08
N TYR A 41 0.96 -10.63 17.07
CA TYR A 41 -0.34 -10.77 16.43
C TYR A 41 -0.18 -10.80 14.92
N THR A 42 -0.99 -11.59 14.23
CA THR A 42 -1.02 -11.68 12.77
C THR A 42 -2.37 -11.26 12.17
N ASP A 43 -3.32 -10.90 13.02
CA ASP A 43 -4.71 -10.55 12.72
C ASP A 43 -4.94 -9.02 12.72
N PHE A 44 -3.96 -8.25 12.30
CA PHE A 44 -4.08 -6.79 12.15
C PHE A 44 -4.51 -6.38 10.75
N SER A 45 -4.95 -5.12 10.61
CA SER A 45 -5.18 -4.48 9.31
C SER A 45 -4.41 -3.18 9.18
N ILE A 46 -4.04 -2.84 7.94
CA ILE A 46 -3.33 -1.59 7.61
C ILE A 46 -4.12 -0.84 6.54
N ILE A 47 -4.63 0.33 6.87
CA ILE A 47 -5.15 1.29 5.91
C ILE A 47 -4.01 2.24 5.54
N SER A 48 -3.66 2.29 4.27
CA SER A 48 -2.53 3.07 3.75
C SER A 48 -2.94 3.88 2.52
N ASN A 49 -2.44 5.10 2.39
CA ASN A 49 -2.71 5.92 1.21
C ASN A 49 -1.95 5.48 -0.05
N ASN A 50 -1.10 4.44 0.05
CA ASN A 50 -0.32 3.90 -1.06
C ASN A 50 -0.04 2.40 -0.89
N CYS A 51 0.82 1.83 -1.76
CA CYS A 51 1.11 0.39 -1.79
C CYS A 51 1.86 -0.15 -0.57
N TRP A 52 2.38 0.70 0.32
CA TRP A 52 3.20 0.32 1.47
C TRP A 52 2.55 -0.78 2.34
N GLY A 53 1.27 -0.61 2.70
CA GLY A 53 0.56 -1.61 3.50
C GLY A 53 0.57 -3.01 2.86
N GLY A 54 0.43 -3.08 1.53
CA GLY A 54 0.51 -4.33 0.77
C GLY A 54 1.89 -5.00 0.87
N LEU A 55 2.96 -4.20 0.82
CA LEU A 55 4.34 -4.68 0.94
C LEU A 55 4.64 -5.20 2.36
N ILE A 56 4.03 -4.61 3.39
CA ILE A 56 4.14 -5.13 4.76
C ILE A 56 3.48 -6.51 4.90
N TYR A 57 2.28 -6.72 4.36
CA TYR A 57 1.68 -8.06 4.33
C TYR A 57 2.56 -9.07 3.61
N GLN A 58 3.18 -8.69 2.48
CA GLN A 58 4.10 -9.57 1.74
C GLN A 58 5.36 -9.90 2.56
N LYS A 59 5.93 -8.92 3.28
CA LYS A 59 7.10 -9.13 4.16
C LYS A 59 6.85 -10.26 5.16
N PHE A 60 5.66 -10.32 5.74
CA PHE A 60 5.29 -11.33 6.72
C PHE A 60 4.61 -12.57 6.12
N GLY A 61 4.35 -12.60 4.82
CA GLY A 61 3.62 -13.68 4.15
C GLY A 61 2.18 -13.82 4.68
N LEU A 62 1.52 -12.69 4.95
CA LEU A 62 0.16 -12.63 5.48
C LEU A 62 -0.87 -12.39 4.39
N GLN A 63 -2.11 -12.83 4.63
CA GLN A 63 -3.23 -12.51 3.78
C GLN A 63 -3.55 -11.01 3.86
N TYR A 64 -3.94 -10.42 2.73
CA TYR A 64 -4.40 -9.03 2.70
C TYR A 64 -5.75 -8.90 3.40
N THR A 65 -5.79 -8.12 4.49
CA THR A 65 -6.99 -7.81 5.28
C THR A 65 -7.39 -6.34 5.16
N SER A 66 -6.88 -5.64 4.16
CA SER A 66 -7.17 -4.23 3.90
C SER A 66 -7.58 -3.99 2.46
N PRO A 67 -8.62 -3.17 2.20
CA PRO A 67 -9.02 -2.80 0.85
C PRO A 67 -7.99 -1.91 0.13
N THR A 68 -7.14 -1.18 0.87
CA THR A 68 -6.19 -0.22 0.29
C THR A 68 -4.91 -0.85 -0.27
N VAL A 69 -4.85 -2.17 -0.44
CA VAL A 69 -3.69 -2.87 -1.01
C VAL A 69 -3.66 -2.77 -2.52
N GLY A 70 -2.54 -2.32 -3.08
CA GLY A 70 -2.32 -2.25 -4.54
C GLY A 70 -2.98 -1.05 -5.22
N LEU A 71 -3.28 -0.03 -4.46
CA LEU A 71 -3.88 1.22 -4.92
C LEU A 71 -3.22 2.42 -4.23
N PHE A 72 -3.57 3.63 -4.67
CA PHE A 72 -3.26 4.83 -3.92
C PHE A 72 -4.45 5.77 -3.86
N ILE A 73 -4.44 6.65 -2.86
CA ILE A 73 -5.41 7.72 -2.61
C ILE A 73 -4.58 8.98 -2.35
N LEU A 74 -4.92 10.08 -3.01
CA LEU A 74 -4.22 11.36 -2.84
C LEU A 74 -4.45 11.94 -1.46
N ASP A 75 -3.53 12.76 -0.96
CA ASP A 75 -3.45 13.19 0.44
C ASP A 75 -4.80 13.69 0.98
N GLU A 76 -5.44 14.63 0.30
CA GLU A 76 -6.72 15.21 0.72
C GLU A 76 -7.87 14.19 0.72
N ASP A 77 -7.94 13.36 -0.31
CA ASP A 77 -8.96 12.31 -0.41
C ASP A 77 -8.71 11.21 0.64
N TYR A 78 -7.45 10.93 0.95
CA TYR A 78 -7.11 9.96 2.00
C TYR A 78 -7.47 10.46 3.40
N LEU A 79 -7.22 11.75 3.70
CA LEU A 79 -7.64 12.31 4.98
C LEU A 79 -9.15 12.22 5.18
N LYS A 80 -9.95 12.58 4.16
CA LYS A 80 -11.41 12.39 4.19
C LYS A 80 -11.78 10.92 4.41
N PHE A 81 -11.11 10.02 3.70
CA PHE A 81 -11.36 8.58 3.80
C PHE A 81 -11.18 8.07 5.22
N VAL A 82 -10.06 8.41 5.88
CA VAL A 82 -9.79 7.92 7.24
C VAL A 82 -10.55 8.66 8.32
N GLU A 83 -10.91 9.93 8.13
CA GLU A 83 -11.80 10.68 9.02
C GLU A 83 -13.20 10.06 9.12
N GLN A 84 -13.69 9.46 8.02
CA GLN A 84 -15.01 8.87 7.93
C GLN A 84 -14.94 7.46 7.33
N LEU A 85 -14.03 6.63 7.87
CA LEU A 85 -13.68 5.34 7.30
C LEU A 85 -14.91 4.45 7.03
N ASP A 86 -15.81 4.34 8.01
CA ASP A 86 -17.02 3.50 7.88
C ASP A 86 -17.98 4.02 6.83
N PHE A 87 -18.14 5.34 6.76
CA PHE A 87 -18.99 5.95 5.74
C PHE A 87 -18.48 5.63 4.34
N TYR A 88 -17.18 5.81 4.08
CA TYR A 88 -16.62 5.55 2.77
C TYR A 88 -16.57 4.06 2.43
N LEU A 89 -16.25 3.19 3.37
CA LEU A 89 -16.25 1.74 3.13
C LEU A 89 -17.63 1.17 2.82
N ALA A 90 -18.71 1.85 3.24
CA ALA A 90 -20.09 1.48 2.90
C ALA A 90 -20.53 2.00 1.52
N GLN A 91 -19.78 2.93 0.89
CA GLN A 91 -20.13 3.46 -0.42
C GLN A 91 -19.81 2.46 -1.54
N PRO A 92 -20.61 2.42 -2.61
CA PRO A 92 -20.27 1.64 -3.80
C PRO A 92 -19.12 2.30 -4.57
N LEU A 93 -18.21 1.48 -5.10
CA LEU A 93 -17.22 1.93 -6.08
C LEU A 93 -17.92 2.31 -7.39
N LYS A 94 -17.72 3.54 -7.86
CA LYS A 94 -18.20 4.02 -9.15
C LYS A 94 -17.02 4.24 -10.07
N PHE A 95 -16.71 3.27 -10.93
CA PHE A 95 -15.60 3.39 -11.89
C PHE A 95 -15.89 4.48 -12.92
N ILE A 96 -14.88 5.30 -13.17
CA ILE A 96 -14.92 6.41 -14.14
C ILE A 96 -13.89 6.21 -15.24
N ASP A 97 -14.02 6.95 -16.34
CA ASP A 97 -12.90 7.12 -17.28
C ASP A 97 -11.79 7.88 -16.57
N PRO A 98 -10.52 7.39 -16.57
CA PRO A 98 -9.42 8.08 -15.90
C PRO A 98 -9.24 9.54 -16.30
N ARG A 99 -9.62 9.91 -17.54
CA ARG A 99 -9.60 11.30 -18.02
C ARG A 99 -10.64 12.19 -17.35
N MET A 100 -11.65 11.60 -16.71
CA MET A 100 -12.70 12.30 -15.96
C MET A 100 -12.37 12.42 -14.47
N SER A 101 -11.17 11.98 -14.05
CA SER A 101 -10.67 12.17 -12.70
C SER A 101 -10.46 13.66 -12.41
N LYS A 102 -10.90 14.12 -11.23
CA LYS A 102 -10.60 15.47 -10.74
C LYS A 102 -9.10 15.74 -10.55
N HIS A 103 -8.31 14.66 -10.49
CA HIS A 103 -6.86 14.71 -10.34
C HIS A 103 -6.08 14.42 -11.63
N HIS A 104 -6.78 14.27 -12.77
CA HIS A 104 -6.15 13.90 -14.04
C HIS A 104 -4.98 14.80 -14.41
N ASP A 105 -5.18 16.13 -14.42
CA ASP A 105 -4.16 17.09 -14.84
C ASP A 105 -2.94 17.11 -13.91
N TYR A 106 -3.17 16.92 -12.60
CA TYR A 106 -2.10 16.77 -11.63
C TYR A 106 -1.26 15.53 -11.93
N LEU A 107 -1.89 14.37 -12.02
CA LEU A 107 -1.21 13.10 -12.27
C LEU A 107 -0.54 13.04 -13.64
N TYR A 108 -1.15 13.63 -14.67
CA TYR A 108 -0.54 13.72 -15.99
C TYR A 108 0.74 14.56 -15.97
N ARG A 109 0.73 15.72 -15.28
CA ARG A 109 1.94 16.57 -15.14
C ARG A 109 3.07 15.88 -14.39
N GLU A 110 2.74 15.19 -13.30
CA GLU A 110 3.74 14.49 -12.48
C GLU A 110 4.42 13.32 -13.22
N HIS A 111 3.69 12.63 -14.08
CA HIS A 111 4.18 11.39 -14.71
C HIS A 111 4.39 11.49 -16.20
N ASN A 112 3.96 12.57 -16.84
CA ASN A 112 4.00 12.80 -18.29
C ASN A 112 3.45 11.60 -19.10
N LYS A 113 2.37 10.99 -18.59
CA LYS A 113 1.68 9.85 -19.22
C LYS A 113 0.24 9.73 -18.76
N GLU A 114 -0.59 9.13 -19.61
CA GLU A 114 -1.99 8.83 -19.31
C GLU A 114 -2.13 7.77 -18.21
N ILE A 115 -3.20 7.88 -17.43
CA ILE A 115 -3.60 6.87 -16.44
C ILE A 115 -4.18 5.66 -17.17
N THR A 116 -3.58 4.50 -16.98
CA THR A 116 -3.98 3.25 -17.67
C THR A 116 -4.66 2.22 -16.77
N TYR A 117 -4.68 2.46 -15.47
CA TYR A 117 -5.30 1.60 -14.47
C TYR A 117 -6.70 2.09 -14.10
N PRO A 118 -7.56 1.23 -13.49
CA PRO A 118 -8.90 1.62 -13.08
C PRO A 118 -8.89 2.76 -12.07
N VAL A 119 -9.81 3.72 -12.24
CA VAL A 119 -10.09 4.81 -11.30
C VAL A 119 -11.54 4.71 -10.87
N ALA A 120 -11.81 4.82 -9.58
CA ALA A 120 -13.16 4.82 -9.05
C ALA A 120 -13.39 5.99 -8.10
N ARG A 121 -14.63 6.51 -8.12
CA ARG A 121 -15.16 7.39 -7.07
C ARG A 121 -15.78 6.56 -5.96
N LEU A 122 -15.49 6.96 -4.73
CA LEU A 122 -16.09 6.43 -3.53
C LEU A 122 -16.68 7.64 -2.78
N GLY A 123 -17.98 7.92 -3.02
CA GLY A 123 -18.56 9.20 -2.64
C GLY A 123 -17.92 10.36 -3.41
N ASP A 124 -17.27 11.28 -2.71
CA ASP A 124 -16.58 12.47 -3.26
C ASP A 124 -15.06 12.33 -3.36
N ILE A 125 -14.50 11.17 -2.94
CA ILE A 125 -13.08 10.85 -3.07
C ILE A 125 -12.80 9.97 -4.28
N GLU A 126 -11.55 9.95 -4.76
CA GLU A 126 -11.11 9.11 -5.87
C GLU A 126 -10.02 8.13 -5.43
N ILE A 127 -10.13 6.90 -5.93
CA ILE A 127 -9.22 5.78 -5.64
C ILE A 127 -8.59 5.31 -6.94
N PHE A 128 -7.26 5.16 -6.94
CA PHE A 128 -6.46 4.81 -8.10
C PHE A 128 -5.92 3.39 -7.93
N PHE A 129 -6.48 2.43 -8.68
CA PHE A 129 -6.20 1.00 -8.59
C PHE A 129 -4.95 0.62 -9.42
N MET A 130 -3.80 1.17 -9.06
CA MET A 130 -2.56 1.13 -9.85
C MET A 130 -2.07 -0.28 -10.20
N HIS A 131 -2.30 -1.27 -9.32
CA HIS A 131 -1.86 -2.66 -9.52
C HIS A 131 -2.99 -3.62 -9.90
N TYR A 132 -4.07 -3.11 -10.51
CA TYR A 132 -5.20 -3.92 -10.95
C TYR A 132 -5.34 -3.85 -12.46
N HIS A 133 -5.66 -5.01 -13.07
CA HIS A 133 -5.75 -5.11 -14.52
C HIS A 133 -7.15 -4.77 -15.06
N SER A 134 -8.18 -4.85 -14.22
CA SER A 134 -9.55 -4.51 -14.62
C SER A 134 -10.38 -3.94 -13.47
N LYS A 135 -11.51 -3.31 -13.83
CA LYS A 135 -12.51 -2.78 -12.88
C LYS A 135 -13.12 -3.91 -12.06
N GLU A 136 -13.42 -5.03 -12.70
CA GLU A 136 -14.02 -6.23 -12.08
C GLU A 136 -13.07 -6.81 -11.02
N GLU A 137 -11.78 -6.91 -11.34
CA GLU A 137 -10.77 -7.35 -10.38
C GLU A 137 -10.68 -6.40 -9.17
N ALA A 138 -10.67 -5.11 -9.43
CA ALA A 138 -10.61 -4.07 -8.40
C ALA A 138 -11.84 -4.16 -7.47
N GLU A 139 -13.06 -4.25 -8.02
CA GLU A 139 -14.30 -4.34 -7.27
C GLU A 139 -14.37 -5.60 -6.40
N ILE A 140 -14.06 -6.76 -6.97
CA ILE A 140 -14.06 -8.04 -6.26
C ILE A 140 -13.07 -8.00 -5.08
N LYS A 141 -11.83 -7.56 -5.33
CA LYS A 141 -10.79 -7.50 -4.30
C LYS A 141 -11.10 -6.46 -3.23
N TRP A 142 -11.62 -5.29 -3.61
CA TRP A 142 -12.08 -4.26 -2.67
C TRP A 142 -13.11 -4.84 -1.71
N LYS A 143 -14.20 -5.42 -2.24
CA LYS A 143 -15.28 -6.02 -1.44
C LYS A 143 -14.77 -7.07 -0.47
N TYR A 144 -14.02 -8.08 -0.95
CA TYR A 144 -13.52 -9.16 -0.10
C TYR A 144 -12.53 -8.68 0.97
N ARG A 145 -11.70 -7.71 0.66
CA ARG A 145 -10.72 -7.17 1.60
C ARG A 145 -11.38 -6.25 2.63
N THR A 146 -12.39 -5.48 2.25
CA THR A 146 -13.20 -4.70 3.19
C THR A 146 -13.88 -5.60 4.21
N MET A 147 -14.42 -6.76 3.81
CA MET A 147 -15.04 -7.73 4.73
C MET A 147 -14.04 -8.38 5.71
N ARG A 148 -12.75 -8.36 5.40
CA ARG A 148 -11.70 -8.90 6.26
C ARG A 148 -11.03 -7.86 7.15
N LEU A 149 -11.44 -6.61 7.04
CA LEU A 149 -10.82 -5.53 7.81
C LEU A 149 -10.99 -5.78 9.31
N ASN A 150 -9.88 -5.99 10.00
CA ASN A 150 -9.86 -6.06 11.46
C ASN A 150 -9.79 -4.65 12.03
N ARG A 151 -10.89 -4.19 12.62
CA ARG A 151 -10.99 -2.85 13.22
C ARG A 151 -10.39 -2.78 14.61
N HIS A 152 -10.32 -3.92 15.31
CA HIS A 152 -9.75 -3.96 16.67
C HIS A 152 -8.23 -3.75 16.68
N ARG A 153 -7.53 -4.18 15.63
CA ARG A 153 -6.08 -3.95 15.45
C ARG A 153 -5.83 -3.30 14.10
N LEU A 154 -6.15 -2.02 14.02
CA LEU A 154 -6.09 -1.23 12.79
C LEU A 154 -4.97 -0.21 12.87
N LEU A 155 -4.01 -0.30 11.94
CA LEU A 155 -2.99 0.72 11.71
C LEU A 155 -3.44 1.65 10.58
N ILE A 156 -3.51 2.94 10.87
CA ILE A 156 -3.71 3.98 9.86
C ILE A 156 -2.35 4.58 9.51
N LYS A 157 -1.92 4.32 8.29
CA LYS A 157 -0.61 4.78 7.80
C LYS A 157 -0.79 5.83 6.71
N PHE A 158 -0.20 6.98 6.89
CA PHE A 158 -0.14 8.07 5.93
C PHE A 158 1.29 8.34 5.47
N SER A 159 1.49 8.63 4.18
CA SER A 159 2.71 9.23 3.68
C SER A 159 2.36 10.53 2.99
N GLN A 160 2.90 11.62 3.48
CA GLN A 160 2.74 12.94 2.86
C GLN A 160 3.56 13.00 1.57
N ARG A 161 2.88 13.08 0.43
CA ARG A 161 3.51 13.00 -0.90
C ARG A 161 3.20 14.20 -1.80
N GLN A 162 2.04 14.83 -1.66
CA GLN A 162 1.60 15.92 -2.53
C GLN A 162 1.73 17.29 -1.87
N SER A 163 1.41 17.38 -0.61
CA SER A 163 1.49 18.61 0.15
C SER A 163 2.88 18.81 0.74
N ASN A 164 3.36 20.06 0.73
CA ASN A 164 4.59 20.47 1.40
C ASN A 164 4.29 21.36 2.63
N THR A 165 3.07 21.30 3.16
CA THR A 165 2.63 22.11 4.32
C THR A 165 2.30 21.22 5.51
N THR A 166 2.25 21.80 6.70
CA THR A 166 1.90 21.09 7.94
C THR A 166 0.40 20.87 8.11
N ASP A 167 -0.47 21.56 7.37
CA ASP A 167 -1.91 21.49 7.52
C ASP A 167 -2.47 20.07 7.41
N VAL A 168 -1.96 19.29 6.46
CA VAL A 168 -2.35 17.87 6.28
C VAL A 168 -1.86 17.00 7.43
N LEU A 169 -0.73 17.36 8.07
CA LEU A 169 -0.17 16.64 9.22
C LEU A 169 -0.99 16.97 10.47
N ASP A 170 -1.34 18.25 10.68
CA ASP A 170 -2.21 18.69 11.78
C ASP A 170 -3.56 17.99 11.70
N ARG A 171 -4.15 17.94 10.50
CA ARG A 171 -5.41 17.27 10.25
C ARG A 171 -5.32 15.77 10.49
N PHE A 172 -4.25 15.10 10.01
CA PHE A 172 -4.03 13.69 10.27
C PHE A 172 -3.82 13.40 11.76
N ALA A 173 -3.07 14.24 12.47
CA ALA A 173 -2.88 14.12 13.91
C ALA A 173 -4.20 14.19 14.68
N ALA A 174 -5.11 15.10 14.28
CA ALA A 174 -6.40 15.32 14.92
C ALA A 174 -7.43 14.18 14.73
N ILE A 175 -7.21 13.25 13.79
CA ILE A 175 -8.11 12.10 13.58
C ILE A 175 -8.17 11.26 14.86
N PRO A 176 -9.37 10.95 15.40
CA PRO A 176 -9.53 10.27 16.68
C PRO A 176 -9.34 8.74 16.55
N LEU A 177 -8.23 8.31 15.97
CA LEU A 177 -7.80 6.92 15.88
C LEU A 177 -6.48 6.76 16.64
N ARG A 178 -6.30 5.64 17.34
CA ARG A 178 -5.14 5.42 18.22
C ARG A 178 -3.86 5.10 17.45
N ASN A 179 -3.93 4.13 16.57
CA ASN A 179 -2.75 3.57 15.91
C ASN A 179 -2.47 4.31 14.60
N LYS A 180 -1.78 5.46 14.69
CA LYS A 180 -1.42 6.28 13.54
C LYS A 180 0.09 6.31 13.33
N LEU A 181 0.51 6.13 12.08
CA LEU A 181 1.89 6.25 11.62
C LEU A 181 1.95 7.17 10.40
N CYS A 182 2.74 8.22 10.49
CA CYS A 182 2.92 9.15 9.38
C CYS A 182 4.37 9.25 8.95
N PHE A 183 4.63 9.06 7.67
CA PHE A 183 5.91 9.37 7.05
C PHE A 183 5.81 10.72 6.34
N THR A 184 6.73 11.63 6.65
CA THR A 184 6.69 13.00 6.15
C THR A 184 8.09 13.50 5.78
N PRO A 185 8.23 14.34 4.72
CA PRO A 185 9.49 15.00 4.40
C PRO A 185 9.73 16.26 5.24
N LEU A 186 8.83 16.58 6.17
CA LEU A 186 8.91 17.73 7.07
C LEU A 186 9.30 17.29 8.48
N LEU A 187 10.09 18.11 9.17
CA LEU A 187 10.30 17.96 10.60
C LEU A 187 9.01 18.40 11.30
N TYR A 188 8.30 17.45 11.89
CA TYR A 188 7.01 17.64 12.52
C TYR A 188 6.84 16.67 13.70
N GLU A 189 6.30 17.17 14.80
CA GLU A 189 6.07 16.40 16.03
C GLU A 189 4.66 16.61 16.55
N SER A 190 4.04 15.55 17.05
CA SER A 190 2.75 15.59 17.73
C SER A 190 2.66 14.42 18.70
N SER A 191 2.06 14.62 19.85
CA SER A 191 1.77 13.55 20.82
C SER A 191 0.62 12.62 20.38
N GLN A 192 -0.13 13.01 19.37
CA GLN A 192 -1.33 12.26 18.90
C GLN A 192 -1.04 11.27 17.77
N CYS A 193 0.18 11.27 17.22
CA CYS A 193 0.54 10.41 16.11
C CYS A 193 2.06 10.19 16.11
N ASN A 194 2.49 9.01 15.67
CA ASN A 194 3.90 8.74 15.41
C ASN A 194 4.28 9.31 14.04
N PHE A 195 4.99 10.45 14.06
CA PHE A 195 5.54 11.10 12.87
C PHE A 195 7.00 10.70 12.67
N VAL A 196 7.33 10.26 11.47
CA VAL A 196 8.68 9.85 11.09
C VAL A 196 9.16 10.69 9.92
N TYR A 197 10.23 11.44 10.13
CA TYR A 197 10.86 12.23 9.08
C TYR A 197 11.58 11.33 8.09
N ILE A 198 11.26 11.45 6.80
CA ILE A 198 11.89 10.73 5.70
C ILE A 198 12.25 11.71 4.60
N GLU A 199 13.51 12.14 4.55
CA GLU A 199 13.98 13.12 3.57
C GLU A 199 13.78 12.67 2.12
N ALA A 200 13.92 11.37 1.86
CA ALA A 200 13.77 10.79 0.54
C ALA A 200 12.37 11.03 -0.08
N LEU A 201 11.34 11.26 0.75
CA LEU A 201 9.99 11.56 0.25
C LEU A 201 9.91 12.86 -0.55
N LYS A 202 10.86 13.80 -0.37
CA LYS A 202 10.95 15.03 -1.17
C LYS A 202 11.19 14.75 -2.66
N GLN A 203 11.82 13.64 -2.98
CA GLN A 203 12.22 13.28 -4.34
C GLN A 203 11.33 12.17 -4.93
N LEU A 204 10.63 11.41 -4.10
CA LEU A 204 9.74 10.37 -4.56
C LEU A 204 8.44 11.00 -5.07
N ASN A 205 8.02 10.62 -6.27
CA ASN A 205 6.69 10.95 -6.76
C ASN A 205 5.67 9.88 -6.36
N ILE A 206 4.39 10.20 -6.46
CA ILE A 206 3.31 9.36 -5.96
C ILE A 206 3.17 8.02 -6.69
N GLN A 207 3.58 7.93 -7.95
CA GLN A 207 3.46 6.72 -8.76
C GLN A 207 4.77 5.96 -8.94
N GLY A 208 5.90 6.64 -8.93
CA GLY A 208 7.17 6.07 -9.34
C GLY A 208 8.09 5.66 -8.20
N GLY A 209 7.83 6.12 -6.99
CA GLY A 209 8.76 5.93 -5.89
C GLY A 209 8.26 4.90 -4.87
N ASP A 210 9.00 3.80 -4.70
CA ASP A 210 8.83 2.89 -3.56
C ASP A 210 9.50 3.50 -2.32
N GLU A 211 8.70 3.87 -1.34
CA GLU A 211 9.17 4.42 -0.06
C GLU A 211 9.57 3.34 0.95
N THR A 212 9.25 2.07 0.65
CA THR A 212 9.40 0.96 1.61
C THR A 212 10.83 0.78 2.12
N PRO A 213 11.89 0.87 1.30
CA PRO A 213 13.25 0.76 1.81
C PRO A 213 13.58 1.81 2.87
N PHE A 214 13.22 3.07 2.61
CA PHE A 214 13.52 4.20 3.52
C PHE A 214 12.68 4.13 4.80
N THR A 215 11.42 3.74 4.69
CA THR A 215 10.52 3.63 5.83
C THR A 215 10.87 2.45 6.75
N LEU A 216 11.29 1.30 6.19
CA LEU A 216 11.74 0.14 6.97
C LEU A 216 13.14 0.31 7.57
N GLU A 217 13.93 1.25 7.07
CA GLU A 217 15.17 1.67 7.71
C GLU A 217 14.90 2.60 8.91
N ALA A 218 13.86 3.46 8.79
CA ALA A 218 13.54 4.46 9.79
C ALA A 218 12.70 3.92 10.96
N VAL A 219 11.94 2.82 10.78
CA VAL A 219 11.09 2.24 11.83
C VAL A 219 11.19 0.72 11.88
N ASP A 220 11.18 0.15 13.08
CA ASP A 220 10.95 -1.29 13.27
C ASP A 220 9.45 -1.58 13.14
N ILE A 221 9.06 -2.08 11.97
CA ILE A 221 7.65 -2.40 11.70
C ILE A 221 7.12 -3.53 12.59
N CYS A 222 7.98 -4.43 13.10
CA CYS A 222 7.55 -5.45 14.06
C CYS A 222 7.16 -4.80 15.38
N GLU A 223 7.93 -3.81 15.84
CA GLU A 223 7.62 -3.05 17.03
C GLU A 223 6.30 -2.27 16.86
N VAL A 224 6.13 -1.57 15.74
CA VAL A 224 4.89 -0.84 15.43
C VAL A 224 3.68 -1.77 15.50
N ILE A 225 3.73 -2.93 14.84
CA ILE A 225 2.59 -3.89 14.82
C ILE A 225 2.37 -4.51 16.20
N ASN A 226 3.44 -4.84 16.92
CA ASN A 226 3.34 -5.47 18.25
C ASN A 226 2.79 -4.54 19.34
N ASN A 227 2.83 -3.24 19.10
CA ASN A 227 2.34 -2.20 20.02
C ASN A 227 0.99 -1.61 19.57
N LEU A 228 0.31 -2.21 18.57
CA LEU A 228 -1.04 -1.78 18.19
C LEU A 228 -1.99 -1.97 19.40
N GLU A 229 -2.61 -0.88 19.80
CA GLU A 229 -3.67 -0.89 20.80
C GLU A 229 -4.98 -1.39 20.16
N GLU A 230 -5.78 -2.11 20.96
CA GLU A 230 -7.13 -2.49 20.53
C GLU A 230 -8.08 -1.29 20.61
N GLU A 231 -8.85 -1.07 19.53
CA GLU A 231 -9.90 -0.04 19.45
C GLU A 231 -11.26 -0.59 19.87
#